data_975cc05dcd63236b409143b7684edd8b
#
_entry.id   975cc05dcd63236b409143b7684edd8b
#
_cell.length_a   1.000
_cell.length_b   1.000
_cell.length_c   1.000
_cell.angle_alpha   90.00
_cell.angle_beta   90.00
_cell.angle_gamma   90.00
#
_symmetry.space_group_name_H-M   'P 1'
#
loop_
_entity.id
_entity.type
_entity.pdbx_description
1 polymer ?
#
loop_
_entity_poly.entity_id
_entity_poly.type
_entity_poly.pdbx_seq_one_letter_code
_entity_poly.pdbx_strand_id
1 'polypeptide(L)'
;MPLSQIRIVHQDAALLLALLAPPAQAEDGKRLRIGITLHPYYSYVSNIVGDKAEVVPLIPAGFNPHAYEPRAEDIKRIGTLDVVVLNGVGHDDFAERMIASSEKPGIPVIEANAKVPLLAATGMAARGAGKVVNPHTFLSISASITQVNTIARELGKLDPANAKAYTRNARAYAKRLRALRADALARLNKAPAADFRVATIHGAYDYLLREFGLEVTAVVEPAHGIEPSPSQLKKTIDQLKALDVKVIFSEIDFPSTYVETIQRESGVKLYSLSHISYGDYSAGKYEEEMARNLDTVVRAIQESGA
;
A
#
# COMPACT_ATOMS: atom_id res chain seq x y z
N MET A 1 -89.38 -48.90 -18.18
CA MET A 1 -88.74 -48.56 -16.96
C MET A 1 -87.26 -48.91 -17.10
N PRO A 2 -86.30 -47.98 -17.22
CA PRO A 2 -84.91 -48.33 -17.08
C PRO A 2 -84.27 -47.63 -15.88
N LEU A 3 -83.45 -48.40 -15.18
CA LEU A 3 -82.63 -48.03 -14.04
C LEU A 3 -81.46 -47.18 -14.52
N SER A 4 -81.30 -46.04 -13.87
CA SER A 4 -80.18 -45.14 -14.05
C SER A 4 -78.91 -45.66 -13.33
N GLN A 5 -77.80 -45.78 -14.05
CA GLN A 5 -76.50 -46.13 -13.48
C GLN A 5 -75.80 -44.89 -12.94
N ILE A 6 -75.46 -44.92 -11.69
CA ILE A 6 -74.60 -43.91 -11.03
C ILE A 6 -73.15 -44.29 -11.31
N ARG A 7 -72.39 -43.41 -12.01
CA ARG A 7 -70.95 -43.50 -12.18
C ARG A 7 -70.30 -42.82 -10.98
N ILE A 8 -69.56 -43.58 -10.20
CA ILE A 8 -68.66 -43.07 -9.19
C ILE A 8 -67.36 -42.69 -9.86
N VAL A 9 -67.02 -41.39 -9.83
CA VAL A 9 -65.72 -40.85 -10.32
C VAL A 9 -64.75 -40.90 -9.11
N HIS A 10 -63.77 -41.77 -9.22
CA HIS A 10 -62.62 -41.75 -8.28
C HIS A 10 -61.71 -40.58 -8.66
N GLN A 11 -61.60 -39.60 -7.79
CA GLN A 11 -60.55 -38.58 -7.86
C GLN A 11 -59.33 -39.11 -7.16
N ASP A 12 -58.28 -39.42 -7.94
CA ASP A 12 -56.96 -39.73 -7.42
C ASP A 12 -56.31 -38.42 -6.98
N ALA A 13 -56.26 -38.23 -5.65
CA ALA A 13 -55.49 -37.16 -5.03
C ALA A 13 -54.01 -37.55 -5.01
N ALA A 14 -53.28 -37.12 -6.03
CA ALA A 14 -51.83 -37.20 -6.04
C ALA A 14 -51.23 -36.20 -5.03
N LEU A 15 -50.81 -36.72 -3.90
CA LEU A 15 -50.11 -35.97 -2.85
C LEU A 15 -48.68 -35.62 -3.38
N LEU A 16 -48.44 -34.38 -3.84
CA LEU A 16 -47.11 -33.87 -4.13
C LEU A 16 -46.35 -33.68 -2.80
N LEU A 17 -45.52 -34.64 -2.45
CA LEU A 17 -44.50 -34.47 -1.40
C LEU A 17 -43.42 -33.57 -1.97
N ALA A 18 -43.48 -32.27 -1.70
CA ALA A 18 -42.36 -31.36 -1.92
C ALA A 18 -41.23 -31.73 -0.93
N LEU A 19 -40.23 -32.43 -1.42
CA LEU A 19 -38.94 -32.62 -0.73
C LEU A 19 -38.32 -31.25 -0.50
N LEU A 20 -38.51 -30.71 0.72
CA LEU A 20 -37.70 -29.62 1.23
C LEU A 20 -36.25 -30.15 1.37
N ALA A 21 -35.45 -29.99 0.32
CA ALA A 21 -34.03 -30.15 0.45
C ALA A 21 -33.53 -29.11 1.49
N PRO A 22 -32.79 -29.53 2.52
CA PRO A 22 -32.19 -28.58 3.44
C PRO A 22 -31.31 -27.62 2.62
N PRO A 23 -31.22 -26.31 2.99
CA PRO A 23 -30.30 -25.41 2.34
C PRO A 23 -28.91 -26.04 2.43
N ALA A 24 -28.26 -26.21 1.30
CA ALA A 24 -26.88 -26.67 1.25
C ALA A 24 -26.09 -25.73 2.17
N GLN A 25 -25.69 -26.24 3.33
CA GLN A 25 -24.70 -25.59 4.15
C GLN A 25 -23.47 -25.44 3.24
N ALA A 26 -23.14 -24.20 2.90
CA ALA A 26 -21.85 -23.92 2.30
C ALA A 26 -20.81 -24.52 3.25
N GLU A 27 -20.07 -25.53 2.80
CA GLU A 27 -18.89 -25.99 3.49
C GLU A 27 -18.10 -24.73 3.82
N ASP A 28 -17.78 -24.55 5.10
CA ASP A 28 -16.94 -23.45 5.58
C ASP A 28 -15.53 -23.71 5.01
N GLY A 29 -15.37 -23.39 3.72
CA GLY A 29 -14.13 -23.58 2.98
C GLY A 29 -13.05 -22.83 3.72
N LYS A 30 -11.97 -23.50 4.05
CA LYS A 30 -10.81 -22.92 4.73
C LYS A 30 -10.46 -21.58 4.08
N ARG A 31 -10.62 -20.49 4.83
CA ARG A 31 -10.28 -19.14 4.37
C ARG A 31 -8.79 -19.08 4.01
N LEU A 32 -8.47 -18.44 2.90
CA LEU A 32 -7.08 -18.16 2.56
C LEU A 32 -6.41 -17.34 3.66
N ARG A 33 -5.18 -17.70 4.00
CA ARG A 33 -4.30 -16.94 4.88
C ARG A 33 -3.25 -16.24 4.03
N ILE A 34 -3.34 -14.91 3.96
CA ILE A 34 -2.56 -14.07 3.04
C ILE A 34 -1.52 -13.32 3.84
N GLY A 35 -0.23 -13.65 3.65
CA GLY A 35 0.89 -12.90 4.22
C GLY A 35 1.07 -11.56 3.52
N ILE A 36 1.40 -10.52 4.27
CA ILE A 36 1.76 -9.20 3.74
C ILE A 36 3.03 -8.68 4.39
N THR A 37 3.82 -7.89 3.65
CA THR A 37 5.11 -7.39 4.09
C THR A 37 5.06 -5.99 4.70
N LEU A 38 4.19 -5.12 4.19
CA LEU A 38 4.14 -3.71 4.58
C LEU A 38 2.72 -3.28 4.94
N HIS A 39 2.60 -2.25 5.78
CA HIS A 39 1.32 -1.71 6.23
C HIS A 39 0.37 -1.30 5.08
N PRO A 40 0.83 -0.66 3.97
CA PRO A 40 -0.04 -0.38 2.83
C PRO A 40 -0.69 -1.64 2.27
N TYR A 41 0.06 -2.74 2.17
CA TYR A 41 -0.48 -4.02 1.67
C TYR A 41 -1.49 -4.64 2.61
N TYR A 42 -1.33 -4.47 3.93
CA TYR A 42 -2.37 -4.86 4.87
C TYR A 42 -3.69 -4.15 4.57
N SER A 43 -3.64 -2.83 4.39
CA SER A 43 -4.83 -2.05 4.05
C SER A 43 -5.42 -2.47 2.70
N TYR A 44 -4.59 -2.65 1.68
CA TYR A 44 -5.05 -3.07 0.34
C TYR A 44 -5.73 -4.44 0.38
N VAL A 45 -5.04 -5.44 0.93
CA VAL A 45 -5.54 -6.82 0.98
C VAL A 45 -6.81 -6.89 1.82
N SER A 46 -6.84 -6.25 3.00
CA SER A 46 -8.03 -6.21 3.86
C SER A 46 -9.25 -5.60 3.14
N ASN A 47 -9.06 -4.50 2.40
CA ASN A 47 -10.13 -3.89 1.60
C ASN A 47 -10.55 -4.73 0.39
N ILE A 48 -9.66 -5.56 -0.16
CA ILE A 48 -9.96 -6.47 -1.27
C ILE A 48 -10.75 -7.67 -0.77
N VAL A 49 -10.27 -8.33 0.28
CA VAL A 49 -10.83 -9.63 0.69
C VAL A 49 -12.04 -9.50 1.62
N GLY A 50 -12.13 -8.41 2.39
CA GLY A 50 -13.17 -8.26 3.41
C GLY A 50 -13.11 -9.40 4.42
N ASP A 51 -14.22 -10.12 4.57
CA ASP A 51 -14.36 -11.29 5.44
C ASP A 51 -14.00 -12.64 4.81
N LYS A 52 -13.57 -12.67 3.54
CA LYS A 52 -13.36 -13.90 2.76
C LYS A 52 -11.99 -14.54 2.99
N ALA A 53 -11.02 -13.80 3.52
CA ALA A 53 -9.68 -14.30 3.81
C ALA A 53 -9.12 -13.64 5.08
N GLU A 54 -8.08 -14.26 5.65
CA GLU A 54 -7.32 -13.73 6.77
C GLU A 54 -6.06 -13.02 6.26
N VAL A 55 -5.82 -11.80 6.72
CA VAL A 55 -4.60 -11.02 6.37
C VAL A 55 -3.60 -11.11 7.53
N VAL A 56 -2.42 -11.62 7.26
CA VAL A 56 -1.40 -11.92 8.27
C VAL A 56 -0.15 -11.08 8.03
N PRO A 57 0.20 -10.11 8.90
CA PRO A 57 1.45 -9.39 8.80
C PRO A 57 2.65 -10.32 9.00
N LEU A 58 3.70 -10.17 8.15
CA LEU A 58 4.95 -10.91 8.30
C LEU A 58 5.89 -10.29 9.33
N ILE A 59 5.85 -8.97 9.47
CA ILE A 59 6.61 -8.25 10.50
C ILE A 59 5.67 -7.74 11.60
N PRO A 60 6.12 -7.71 12.85
CA PRO A 60 5.34 -7.13 13.94
C PRO A 60 5.08 -5.63 13.74
N ALA A 61 3.98 -5.13 14.30
CA ALA A 61 3.72 -3.69 14.35
C ALA A 61 4.85 -2.94 15.07
N GLY A 62 5.15 -1.73 14.60
CA GLY A 62 6.16 -0.87 15.21
C GLY A 62 7.62 -1.14 14.77
N PHE A 63 7.86 -2.08 13.85
CA PHE A 63 9.19 -2.28 13.29
C PHE A 63 9.39 -1.50 11.98
N ASN A 64 10.60 -0.95 11.83
CA ASN A 64 11.02 -0.33 10.57
C ASN A 64 11.32 -1.42 9.53
N PRO A 65 10.58 -1.50 8.40
CA PRO A 65 10.80 -2.55 7.41
C PRO A 65 12.17 -2.45 6.71
N HIS A 66 12.79 -1.29 6.65
CA HIS A 66 14.14 -1.13 6.07
C HIS A 66 15.24 -1.82 6.87
N ALA A 67 15.04 -2.01 8.17
CA ALA A 67 16.02 -2.59 9.09
C ALA A 67 15.51 -3.88 9.74
N TYR A 68 14.47 -4.50 9.17
CA TYR A 68 13.89 -5.69 9.77
C TYR A 68 14.74 -6.94 9.51
N GLU A 69 15.15 -7.58 10.59
CA GLU A 69 15.83 -8.88 10.56
C GLU A 69 14.87 -9.96 11.04
N PRO A 70 14.48 -10.93 10.16
CA PRO A 70 13.51 -11.97 10.48
C PRO A 70 14.02 -12.90 11.59
N ARG A 71 13.11 -13.29 12.50
CA ARG A 71 13.33 -14.27 13.54
C ARG A 71 12.82 -15.65 13.09
N ALA A 72 13.25 -16.70 13.78
CA ALA A 72 12.82 -18.07 13.48
C ALA A 72 11.29 -18.25 13.54
N GLU A 73 10.61 -17.53 14.43
CA GLU A 73 9.14 -17.52 14.57
C GLU A 73 8.44 -16.90 13.36
N ASP A 74 9.05 -15.86 12.77
CA ASP A 74 8.50 -15.20 11.57
C ASP A 74 8.62 -16.13 10.35
N ILE A 75 9.75 -16.85 10.23
CA ILE A 75 9.95 -17.85 9.18
C ILE A 75 8.92 -18.99 9.31
N LYS A 76 8.68 -19.49 10.54
CA LYS A 76 7.65 -20.51 10.79
C LYS A 76 6.25 -20.04 10.40
N ARG A 77 5.96 -18.74 10.55
CA ARG A 77 4.66 -18.15 10.17
C ARG A 77 4.35 -18.36 8.68
N ILE A 78 5.37 -18.33 7.79
CA ILE A 78 5.22 -18.61 6.36
C ILE A 78 4.59 -20.00 6.14
N GLY A 79 4.96 -21.02 6.93
CA GLY A 79 4.39 -22.37 6.86
C GLY A 79 2.86 -22.42 7.03
N THR A 80 2.27 -21.39 7.69
CA THR A 80 0.83 -21.32 7.95
C THR A 80 0.04 -20.56 6.88
N LEU A 81 0.72 -19.96 5.90
CA LEU A 81 0.10 -19.13 4.88
C LEU A 81 -0.23 -19.93 3.61
N ASP A 82 -1.11 -19.39 2.80
CA ASP A 82 -1.50 -19.94 1.50
C ASP A 82 -0.94 -19.10 0.33
N VAL A 83 -0.61 -17.82 0.56
CA VAL A 83 0.00 -16.89 -0.41
C VAL A 83 0.67 -15.73 0.33
N VAL A 84 1.68 -15.11 -0.29
CA VAL A 84 2.33 -13.89 0.21
C VAL A 84 2.23 -12.78 -0.81
N VAL A 85 1.90 -11.56 -0.37
CA VAL A 85 1.91 -10.33 -1.17
C VAL A 85 3.17 -9.54 -0.83
N LEU A 86 4.00 -9.31 -1.84
CA LEU A 86 5.25 -8.55 -1.74
C LEU A 86 5.15 -7.19 -2.45
N ASN A 87 5.93 -6.23 -1.97
CA ASN A 87 6.31 -5.07 -2.76
C ASN A 87 7.07 -5.52 -4.01
N GLY A 88 8.09 -6.35 -3.84
CA GLY A 88 8.82 -7.04 -4.91
C GLY A 88 9.74 -6.13 -5.73
N VAL A 89 10.13 -4.97 -5.18
CA VAL A 89 11.04 -4.01 -5.83
C VAL A 89 12.07 -3.43 -4.83
N GLY A 90 12.56 -4.27 -3.92
CA GLY A 90 13.70 -3.95 -3.05
C GLY A 90 13.36 -3.36 -1.68
N HIS A 91 12.12 -3.32 -1.25
CA HIS A 91 11.73 -2.82 0.10
C HIS A 91 11.51 -3.96 1.11
N ASP A 92 11.29 -5.16 0.61
CA ASP A 92 10.88 -6.32 1.40
C ASP A 92 11.67 -7.59 1.07
N ASP A 93 12.94 -7.44 0.72
CA ASP A 93 13.89 -8.53 0.44
C ASP A 93 14.02 -9.51 1.61
N PHE A 94 13.72 -9.06 2.84
CA PHE A 94 13.65 -9.93 4.01
C PHE A 94 12.60 -11.04 3.84
N ALA A 95 11.47 -10.75 3.19
CA ALA A 95 10.41 -11.72 2.99
C ALA A 95 10.79 -12.81 1.99
N GLU A 96 11.55 -12.48 0.95
CA GLU A 96 12.09 -13.49 0.03
C GLU A 96 13.02 -14.46 0.77
N ARG A 97 13.89 -13.95 1.66
CA ARG A 97 14.76 -14.78 2.50
C ARG A 97 13.95 -15.65 3.48
N MET A 98 12.86 -15.10 4.07
CA MET A 98 11.95 -15.85 4.92
C MET A 98 11.29 -17.01 4.16
N ILE A 99 10.76 -16.73 2.97
CA ILE A 99 10.11 -17.74 2.11
C ILE A 99 11.10 -18.85 1.75
N ALA A 100 12.30 -18.49 1.28
CA ALA A 100 13.34 -19.44 0.89
C ALA A 100 13.79 -20.34 2.05
N SER A 101 13.75 -19.83 3.28
CA SER A 101 14.17 -20.54 4.50
C SER A 101 13.02 -21.26 5.21
N SER A 102 11.79 -21.15 4.74
CA SER A 102 10.58 -21.70 5.36
C SER A 102 10.33 -23.16 4.94
N GLU A 103 9.37 -23.82 5.60
CA GLU A 103 8.85 -25.13 5.20
C GLU A 103 8.05 -25.10 3.88
N LYS A 104 7.74 -23.89 3.35
CA LYS A 104 7.00 -23.69 2.09
C LYS A 104 7.76 -22.76 1.13
N PRO A 105 8.96 -23.10 0.65
CA PRO A 105 9.73 -22.24 -0.25
C PRO A 105 9.04 -22.02 -1.61
N GLY A 106 8.06 -22.87 -1.97
CA GLY A 106 7.24 -22.74 -3.18
C GLY A 106 5.87 -22.11 -2.95
N ILE A 107 5.64 -21.40 -1.85
CA ILE A 107 4.38 -20.70 -1.61
C ILE A 107 4.10 -19.70 -2.74
N PRO A 108 2.84 -19.57 -3.22
CA PRO A 108 2.49 -18.54 -4.20
C PRO A 108 2.86 -17.14 -3.72
N VAL A 109 3.46 -16.35 -4.61
CA VAL A 109 3.84 -14.95 -4.35
C VAL A 109 3.11 -14.03 -5.32
N ILE A 110 2.56 -12.94 -4.81
CA ILE A 110 1.96 -11.86 -5.61
C ILE A 110 2.87 -10.64 -5.50
N GLU A 111 3.55 -10.31 -6.58
CA GLU A 111 4.32 -9.07 -6.71
C GLU A 111 3.37 -7.92 -7.03
N ALA A 112 3.11 -7.07 -6.04
CA ALA A 112 2.15 -5.99 -6.17
C ALA A 112 2.55 -4.98 -7.27
N ASN A 113 3.85 -4.77 -7.45
CA ASN A 113 4.40 -3.82 -8.42
C ASN A 113 4.57 -4.36 -9.85
N ALA A 114 4.18 -5.59 -10.16
CA ALA A 114 4.40 -6.20 -11.48
C ALA A 114 3.89 -5.36 -12.68
N LYS A 115 3.01 -4.38 -12.44
CA LYS A 115 2.44 -3.48 -13.48
C LYS A 115 2.58 -2.00 -13.16
N VAL A 116 3.33 -1.65 -12.13
CA VAL A 116 3.57 -0.24 -11.75
C VAL A 116 4.76 0.31 -12.55
N PRO A 117 4.64 1.47 -13.21
CA PRO A 117 5.79 2.16 -13.77
C PRO A 117 6.76 2.57 -12.66
N LEU A 118 8.00 2.11 -12.75
CA LEU A 118 8.99 2.30 -11.70
C LEU A 118 9.85 3.53 -11.96
N LEU A 119 10.15 4.29 -10.91
CA LEU A 119 11.09 5.39 -10.93
C LEU A 119 12.48 4.90 -10.48
N ALA A 120 13.53 5.51 -11.02
CA ALA A 120 14.87 5.34 -10.50
C ALA A 120 14.96 5.95 -9.09
N ALA A 121 15.75 5.34 -8.21
CA ALA A 121 16.05 5.91 -6.92
C ALA A 121 16.81 7.24 -7.06
N THR A 122 16.55 8.16 -6.15
CA THR A 122 17.22 9.47 -6.06
C THR A 122 18.28 9.47 -4.95
N GLY A 123 19.10 10.50 -4.89
CA GLY A 123 20.12 10.66 -3.84
C GLY A 123 21.29 9.68 -3.95
N MET A 124 21.80 9.23 -2.81
CA MET A 124 22.97 8.33 -2.74
C MET A 124 22.67 6.92 -3.24
N ALA A 125 21.42 6.44 -3.10
CA ALA A 125 21.01 5.14 -3.63
C ALA A 125 21.18 5.06 -5.16
N ALA A 126 21.11 6.18 -5.87
CA ALA A 126 21.33 6.26 -7.31
C ALA A 126 22.81 6.12 -7.74
N ARG A 127 23.76 6.13 -6.81
CA ARG A 127 25.20 6.12 -7.09
C ARG A 127 25.83 4.73 -7.15
N GLY A 128 25.07 3.68 -6.92
CA GLY A 128 25.50 2.29 -7.05
C GLY A 128 25.63 1.86 -8.52
N ALA A 129 26.40 0.81 -8.79
CA ALA A 129 26.50 0.20 -10.10
C ALA A 129 25.17 -0.47 -10.50
N GLY A 130 24.35 0.22 -11.27
CA GLY A 130 23.03 -0.24 -11.76
C GLY A 130 21.92 0.77 -11.52
N LYS A 131 20.82 0.66 -12.28
CA LYS A 131 19.61 1.45 -12.03
C LYS A 131 18.90 0.89 -10.80
N VAL A 132 19.18 1.46 -9.64
CA VAL A 132 18.42 1.15 -8.42
C VAL A 132 17.03 1.75 -8.56
N VAL A 133 16.01 0.93 -8.36
CA VAL A 133 14.60 1.35 -8.39
C VAL A 133 14.24 1.96 -7.04
N ASN A 134 13.44 3.03 -7.05
CA ASN A 134 12.82 3.54 -5.83
C ASN A 134 11.66 2.61 -5.43
N PRO A 135 11.73 1.94 -4.26
CA PRO A 135 10.74 0.93 -3.89
C PRO A 135 9.45 1.48 -3.28
N HIS A 136 9.38 2.79 -3.03
CA HIS A 136 8.29 3.43 -2.28
C HIS A 136 7.06 3.76 -3.14
N THR A 137 6.73 2.87 -4.05
CA THR A 137 5.60 2.99 -5.00
C THR A 137 4.26 3.20 -4.31
N PHE A 138 4.08 2.62 -3.12
CA PHE A 138 2.88 2.73 -2.30
C PHE A 138 2.59 4.15 -1.80
N LEU A 139 3.55 5.07 -1.88
CA LEU A 139 3.31 6.49 -1.57
C LEU A 139 2.63 7.27 -2.71
N SER A 140 2.39 6.65 -3.87
CA SER A 140 1.55 7.21 -4.93
C SER A 140 0.17 6.56 -4.96
N ILE A 141 -0.89 7.37 -4.99
CA ILE A 141 -2.26 6.86 -5.16
C ILE A 141 -2.43 6.14 -6.50
N SER A 142 -1.84 6.67 -7.57
CA SER A 142 -1.93 6.07 -8.90
C SER A 142 -1.27 4.68 -8.95
N ALA A 143 -0.08 4.55 -8.34
CA ALA A 143 0.60 3.27 -8.22
C ALA A 143 -0.18 2.30 -7.32
N SER A 144 -0.69 2.78 -6.18
CA SER A 144 -1.49 1.96 -5.25
C SER A 144 -2.76 1.40 -5.87
N ILE A 145 -3.45 2.17 -6.72
CA ILE A 145 -4.59 1.67 -7.49
C ILE A 145 -4.17 0.54 -8.43
N THR A 146 -3.00 0.65 -9.06
CA THR A 146 -2.46 -0.41 -9.93
C THR A 146 -2.12 -1.66 -9.11
N GLN A 147 -1.50 -1.49 -7.93
CA GLN A 147 -1.20 -2.57 -6.99
C GLN A 147 -2.47 -3.27 -6.51
N VAL A 148 -3.48 -2.53 -6.06
CA VAL A 148 -4.78 -3.06 -5.63
C VAL A 148 -5.43 -3.91 -6.72
N ASN A 149 -5.44 -3.43 -7.97
CA ASN A 149 -6.00 -4.19 -9.08
C ASN A 149 -5.17 -5.45 -9.41
N THR A 150 -3.83 -5.38 -9.30
CA THR A 150 -2.95 -6.51 -9.49
C THR A 150 -3.19 -7.57 -8.42
N ILE A 151 -3.19 -7.19 -7.15
CA ILE A 151 -3.45 -8.09 -6.01
C ILE A 151 -4.82 -8.76 -6.15
N ALA A 152 -5.87 -8.00 -6.41
CA ALA A 152 -7.23 -8.55 -6.56
C ALA A 152 -7.36 -9.57 -7.70
N ARG A 153 -6.68 -9.31 -8.82
CA ARG A 153 -6.67 -10.22 -9.96
C ARG A 153 -5.94 -11.53 -9.62
N GLU A 154 -4.77 -11.44 -9.00
CA GLU A 154 -3.98 -12.63 -8.67
C GLU A 154 -4.64 -13.43 -7.54
N LEU A 155 -5.19 -12.79 -6.51
CA LEU A 155 -6.00 -13.47 -5.49
C LEU A 155 -7.21 -14.17 -6.11
N GLY A 156 -7.87 -13.55 -7.09
CA GLY A 156 -9.01 -14.16 -7.78
C GLY A 156 -8.67 -15.41 -8.59
N LYS A 157 -7.39 -15.59 -9.00
CA LYS A 157 -6.92 -16.84 -9.62
C LYS A 157 -6.70 -17.95 -8.58
N LEU A 158 -6.22 -17.58 -7.39
CA LEU A 158 -5.96 -18.51 -6.29
C LEU A 158 -7.25 -18.93 -5.56
N ASP A 159 -8.24 -18.04 -5.56
CA ASP A 159 -9.55 -18.23 -4.94
C ASP A 159 -10.69 -17.85 -5.92
N PRO A 160 -10.97 -18.69 -6.91
CA PRO A 160 -11.97 -18.41 -7.94
C PRO A 160 -13.38 -18.21 -7.37
N ALA A 161 -13.72 -18.85 -6.26
CA ALA A 161 -15.02 -18.74 -5.59
C ALA A 161 -15.30 -17.29 -5.14
N ASN A 162 -14.27 -16.57 -4.69
CA ASN A 162 -14.36 -15.19 -4.19
C ASN A 162 -13.90 -14.13 -5.21
N ALA A 163 -13.43 -14.51 -6.40
CA ALA A 163 -12.84 -13.61 -7.40
C ALA A 163 -13.74 -12.42 -7.76
N LYS A 164 -15.07 -12.65 -7.88
CA LYS A 164 -16.04 -11.58 -8.17
C LYS A 164 -16.14 -10.57 -7.00
N ALA A 165 -16.08 -11.06 -5.77
CA ALA A 165 -16.08 -10.21 -4.56
C ALA A 165 -14.80 -9.37 -4.50
N TYR A 166 -13.63 -9.98 -4.68
CA TYR A 166 -12.34 -9.28 -4.71
C TYR A 166 -12.30 -8.18 -5.77
N THR A 167 -12.75 -8.48 -6.99
CA THR A 167 -12.82 -7.49 -8.07
C THR A 167 -13.75 -6.31 -7.72
N ARG A 168 -14.92 -6.59 -7.17
CA ARG A 168 -15.89 -5.56 -6.76
C ARG A 168 -15.31 -4.67 -5.66
N ASN A 169 -14.73 -5.28 -4.63
CA ASN A 169 -14.15 -4.58 -3.49
C ASN A 169 -12.94 -3.74 -3.90
N ALA A 170 -12.04 -4.27 -4.73
CA ALA A 170 -10.90 -3.54 -5.28
C ALA A 170 -11.34 -2.30 -6.08
N ARG A 171 -12.39 -2.42 -6.90
CA ARG A 171 -12.96 -1.27 -7.64
C ARG A 171 -13.52 -0.19 -6.69
N ALA A 172 -14.22 -0.61 -5.65
CA ALA A 172 -14.75 0.30 -4.64
C ALA A 172 -13.62 1.02 -3.89
N TYR A 173 -12.59 0.29 -3.49
CA TYR A 173 -11.41 0.84 -2.84
C TYR A 173 -10.65 1.82 -3.75
N ALA A 174 -10.36 1.42 -4.98
CA ALA A 174 -9.74 2.28 -5.98
C ALA A 174 -10.56 3.56 -6.27
N LYS A 175 -11.90 3.51 -6.19
CA LYS A 175 -12.75 4.70 -6.30
C LYS A 175 -12.52 5.67 -5.15
N ARG A 176 -12.39 5.18 -3.90
CA ARG A 176 -12.10 6.04 -2.74
C ARG A 176 -10.72 6.69 -2.86
N LEU A 177 -9.70 5.92 -3.27
CA LEU A 177 -8.35 6.45 -3.49
C LEU A 177 -8.33 7.54 -4.58
N ARG A 178 -9.04 7.33 -5.70
CA ARG A 178 -9.18 8.38 -6.73
C ARG A 178 -9.85 9.64 -6.20
N ALA A 179 -10.84 9.50 -5.32
CA ALA A 179 -11.54 10.64 -4.74
C ALA A 179 -10.60 11.47 -3.85
N LEU A 180 -9.77 10.82 -3.02
CA LEU A 180 -8.75 11.51 -2.21
C LEU A 180 -7.79 12.33 -3.09
N ARG A 181 -7.26 11.73 -4.15
CA ARG A 181 -6.36 12.43 -5.07
C ARG A 181 -7.05 13.59 -5.80
N ALA A 182 -8.28 13.37 -6.27
CA ALA A 182 -9.04 14.37 -6.99
C ALA A 182 -9.36 15.60 -6.11
N ASP A 183 -9.71 15.38 -4.84
CA ASP A 183 -9.93 16.45 -3.87
C ASP A 183 -8.66 17.29 -3.66
N ALA A 184 -7.53 16.64 -3.41
CA ALA A 184 -6.25 17.34 -3.24
C ALA A 184 -5.88 18.19 -4.48
N LEU A 185 -6.02 17.63 -5.69
CA LEU A 185 -5.76 18.36 -6.94
C LEU A 185 -6.76 19.52 -7.15
N ALA A 186 -8.04 19.34 -6.82
CA ALA A 186 -9.04 20.39 -6.93
C ALA A 186 -8.73 21.60 -6.02
N ARG A 187 -8.17 21.35 -4.85
CA ARG A 187 -7.73 22.41 -3.92
C ARG A 187 -6.54 23.20 -4.46
N LEU A 188 -5.73 22.61 -5.32
CA LEU A 188 -4.59 23.26 -5.99
C LEU A 188 -4.97 24.04 -7.26
N ASN A 189 -6.09 23.76 -7.89
CA ASN A 189 -6.51 24.44 -9.12
C ASN A 189 -6.65 25.98 -8.97
N LYS A 190 -6.68 26.48 -7.74
CA LYS A 190 -6.75 27.91 -7.41
C LYS A 190 -5.42 28.46 -6.89
N ALA A 191 -4.41 27.62 -6.74
CA ALA A 191 -3.08 28.02 -6.31
C ALA A 191 -2.20 28.41 -7.52
N PRO A 192 -1.22 29.30 -7.34
CA PRO A 192 -0.20 29.51 -8.36
C PRO A 192 0.49 28.19 -8.70
N ALA A 193 1.00 28.06 -9.94
CA ALA A 193 1.80 26.91 -10.29
C ALA A 193 2.98 26.78 -9.30
N ALA A 194 3.20 25.59 -8.79
CA ALA A 194 4.29 25.32 -7.86
C ALA A 194 5.63 25.42 -8.63
N ASP A 195 6.23 26.58 -8.65
CA ASP A 195 7.56 26.82 -9.24
C ASP A 195 8.58 26.95 -8.10
N PHE A 196 8.69 25.89 -7.29
CA PHE A 196 9.69 25.82 -6.24
C PHE A 196 10.32 24.43 -6.17
N ARG A 197 11.57 24.40 -5.76
CA ARG A 197 12.33 23.16 -5.61
C ARG A 197 12.11 22.56 -4.22
N VAL A 198 12.02 21.24 -4.19
CA VAL A 198 11.83 20.48 -2.96
C VAL A 198 12.98 19.54 -2.70
N ALA A 199 13.24 19.30 -1.41
CA ALA A 199 14.09 18.21 -0.96
C ALA A 199 13.31 17.30 -0.02
N THR A 200 13.83 16.10 0.21
CA THR A 200 13.29 15.15 1.19
C THR A 200 14.39 14.70 2.13
N ILE A 201 14.04 14.38 3.37
CA ILE A 201 15.01 13.78 4.30
C ILE A 201 15.37 12.39 3.78
N HIS A 202 14.39 11.54 3.54
CA HIS A 202 14.53 10.22 2.95
C HIS A 202 14.04 10.19 1.48
N GLY A 203 14.67 9.40 0.63
CA GLY A 203 14.33 9.26 -0.80
C GLY A 203 13.07 8.42 -1.07
N ALA A 204 12.00 8.67 -0.32
CA ALA A 204 10.78 7.88 -0.42
C ALA A 204 9.67 8.55 -1.23
N TYR A 205 9.61 9.87 -1.22
CA TYR A 205 8.40 10.61 -1.60
C TYR A 205 8.31 11.02 -3.06
N ASP A 206 9.24 10.58 -3.92
CA ASP A 206 9.28 10.92 -5.35
C ASP A 206 7.97 10.57 -6.07
N TYR A 207 7.39 9.39 -5.79
CA TYR A 207 6.13 8.97 -6.41
C TYR A 207 4.96 9.87 -5.99
N LEU A 208 4.88 10.26 -4.72
CA LEU A 208 3.85 11.15 -4.20
C LEU A 208 3.97 12.55 -4.80
N LEU A 209 5.15 13.14 -4.69
CA LEU A 209 5.39 14.54 -5.07
C LEU A 209 5.22 14.74 -6.58
N ARG A 210 5.60 13.74 -7.37
CA ARG A 210 5.42 13.75 -8.83
C ARG A 210 3.94 13.80 -9.25
N GLU A 211 3.00 13.29 -8.45
CA GLU A 211 1.57 13.42 -8.73
C GLU A 211 1.08 14.87 -8.68
N PHE A 212 1.85 15.76 -8.04
CA PHE A 212 1.61 17.20 -7.92
C PHE A 212 2.53 18.05 -8.79
N GLY A 213 3.32 17.42 -9.69
CA GLY A 213 4.26 18.13 -10.55
C GLY A 213 5.53 18.61 -9.85
N LEU A 214 5.76 18.16 -8.60
CA LEU A 214 6.98 18.47 -7.85
C LEU A 214 8.05 17.43 -8.11
N GLU A 215 9.29 17.90 -8.28
CA GLU A 215 10.47 17.06 -8.47
C GLU A 215 11.40 17.19 -7.25
N VAL A 216 11.81 16.04 -6.70
CA VAL A 216 12.78 15.99 -5.60
C VAL A 216 14.17 16.31 -6.16
N THR A 217 14.71 17.46 -5.79
CA THR A 217 16.01 17.94 -6.26
C THR A 217 17.17 17.48 -5.39
N ALA A 218 16.91 17.18 -4.11
CA ALA A 218 17.92 16.70 -3.18
C ALA A 218 17.31 15.75 -2.13
N VAL A 219 18.12 14.78 -1.70
CA VAL A 219 17.83 13.89 -0.57
C VAL A 219 18.90 14.11 0.47
N VAL A 220 18.51 14.30 1.72
CA VAL A 220 19.41 14.70 2.82
C VAL A 220 20.14 13.51 3.41
N GLU A 221 19.41 12.45 3.75
CA GLU A 221 19.99 11.24 4.33
C GLU A 221 20.83 10.45 3.32
N PRO A 222 22.02 9.95 3.73
CA PRO A 222 22.80 9.04 2.90
C PRO A 222 22.04 7.72 2.61
N ALA A 223 21.35 7.21 3.61
CA ALA A 223 20.43 6.08 3.55
C ALA A 223 19.39 6.25 4.67
N HIS A 224 18.24 5.59 4.56
CA HIS A 224 17.17 5.71 5.55
C HIS A 224 17.65 5.35 6.96
N GLY A 225 17.43 6.28 7.92
CA GLY A 225 17.82 6.13 9.32
C GLY A 225 19.33 6.29 9.58
N ILE A 226 20.11 6.72 8.58
CA ILE A 226 21.54 7.02 8.76
C ILE A 226 21.74 8.54 8.80
N GLU A 227 22.09 9.05 9.98
CA GLU A 227 22.37 10.46 10.15
C GLU A 227 23.62 10.90 9.36
N PRO A 228 23.56 12.07 8.68
CA PRO A 228 24.73 12.60 8.01
C PRO A 228 25.78 13.04 9.04
N SER A 229 27.06 12.82 8.73
CA SER A 229 28.15 13.41 9.49
C SER A 229 28.10 14.96 9.42
N PRO A 230 28.73 15.68 10.36
CA PRO A 230 28.74 17.15 10.33
C PRO A 230 29.22 17.76 9.01
N SER A 231 30.20 17.13 8.36
CA SER A 231 30.70 17.58 7.05
C SER A 231 29.71 17.32 5.93
N GLN A 232 29.00 16.20 5.95
CA GLN A 232 27.92 15.89 5.00
C GLN A 232 26.73 16.84 5.21
N LEU A 233 26.35 17.10 6.47
CA LEU A 233 25.26 18.02 6.81
C LEU A 233 25.55 19.43 6.29
N LYS A 234 26.78 19.96 6.54
CA LYS A 234 27.20 21.25 6.00
C LYS A 234 27.11 21.29 4.48
N LYS A 235 27.64 20.27 3.79
CA LYS A 235 27.58 20.17 2.33
C LYS A 235 26.14 20.15 1.81
N THR A 236 25.24 19.43 2.52
CA THR A 236 23.82 19.38 2.17
C THR A 236 23.17 20.76 2.32
N ILE A 237 23.43 21.49 3.41
CA ILE A 237 22.92 22.84 3.62
C ILE A 237 23.40 23.79 2.52
N ASP A 238 24.69 23.75 2.17
CA ASP A 238 25.25 24.55 1.10
C ASP A 238 24.60 24.21 -0.25
N GLN A 239 24.33 22.93 -0.52
CA GLN A 239 23.64 22.46 -1.74
C GLN A 239 22.19 22.92 -1.79
N LEU A 240 21.45 22.83 -0.69
CA LEU A 240 20.06 23.30 -0.62
C LEU A 240 19.96 24.80 -0.93
N LYS A 241 20.89 25.61 -0.41
CA LYS A 241 20.99 27.05 -0.72
C LYS A 241 21.34 27.29 -2.18
N ALA A 242 22.32 26.58 -2.73
CA ALA A 242 22.77 26.73 -4.11
C ALA A 242 21.67 26.32 -5.12
N LEU A 243 20.84 25.34 -4.77
CA LEU A 243 19.70 24.88 -5.57
C LEU A 243 18.43 25.69 -5.35
N ASP A 244 18.45 26.69 -4.45
CA ASP A 244 17.27 27.47 -4.07
C ASP A 244 16.07 26.60 -3.64
N VAL A 245 16.33 25.55 -2.83
CA VAL A 245 15.30 24.70 -2.28
C VAL A 245 14.45 25.49 -1.30
N LYS A 246 13.13 25.46 -1.45
CA LYS A 246 12.17 26.21 -0.61
C LYS A 246 11.54 25.34 0.47
N VAL A 247 11.38 24.06 0.18
CA VAL A 247 10.63 23.11 1.03
C VAL A 247 11.43 21.84 1.23
N ILE A 248 11.45 21.36 2.47
CA ILE A 248 11.90 20.01 2.80
C ILE A 248 10.73 19.22 3.38
N PHE A 249 10.54 17.99 2.87
CA PHE A 249 9.65 17.01 3.48
C PHE A 249 10.45 16.05 4.36
N SER A 250 10.07 16.00 5.66
CA SER A 250 10.61 15.06 6.65
C SER A 250 9.62 13.92 6.91
N GLU A 251 9.99 13.00 7.78
CA GLU A 251 9.14 11.87 8.18
C GLU A 251 8.56 12.08 9.58
N ILE A 252 7.26 11.78 9.74
CA ILE A 252 6.57 11.84 11.06
C ILE A 252 7.08 10.70 11.95
N ASP A 253 7.18 9.50 11.39
CA ASP A 253 7.42 8.27 12.14
C ASP A 253 8.93 8.06 12.47
N PHE A 254 9.82 8.76 11.77
CA PHE A 254 11.26 8.68 11.92
C PHE A 254 11.88 10.07 12.01
N PRO A 255 11.64 10.81 13.12
CA PRO A 255 12.15 12.15 13.26
C PRO A 255 13.68 12.16 13.33
N SER A 256 14.28 13.14 12.65
CA SER A 256 15.72 13.31 12.56
C SER A 256 16.18 14.55 13.34
N THR A 257 17.13 14.39 14.23
CA THR A 257 17.59 15.48 15.12
C THR A 257 18.29 16.63 14.39
N TYR A 258 18.86 16.36 13.21
CA TYR A 258 19.56 17.36 12.38
C TYR A 258 18.60 18.20 11.51
N VAL A 259 17.32 17.85 11.43
CA VAL A 259 16.34 18.56 10.57
C VAL A 259 16.15 20.01 11.02
N GLU A 260 16.09 20.26 12.33
CA GLU A 260 16.01 21.62 12.88
C GLU A 260 17.24 22.45 12.51
N THR A 261 18.41 21.84 12.50
CA THR A 261 19.65 22.50 12.08
C THR A 261 19.60 22.91 10.61
N ILE A 262 19.12 22.01 9.74
CA ILE A 262 18.93 22.30 8.32
C ILE A 262 17.96 23.48 8.14
N GLN A 263 16.81 23.44 8.80
CA GLN A 263 15.80 24.50 8.73
C GLN A 263 16.38 25.85 9.15
N ARG A 264 17.03 25.92 10.32
CA ARG A 264 17.60 27.14 10.85
C ARG A 264 18.70 27.72 9.95
N GLU A 265 19.58 26.87 9.45
CA GLU A 265 20.75 27.30 8.67
C GLU A 265 20.42 27.59 7.20
N SER A 266 19.42 26.94 6.62
CA SER A 266 19.04 27.12 5.19
C SER A 266 17.85 28.04 4.99
N GLY A 267 17.00 28.23 6.00
CA GLY A 267 15.76 29.01 5.90
C GLY A 267 14.62 28.29 5.17
N VAL A 268 14.77 27.01 4.83
CA VAL A 268 13.74 26.21 4.16
C VAL A 268 12.50 26.01 5.04
N LYS A 269 11.34 25.86 4.43
CA LYS A 269 10.12 25.45 5.13
C LYS A 269 10.11 23.94 5.30
N LEU A 270 9.72 23.47 6.49
CA LEU A 270 9.69 22.06 6.84
C LEU A 270 8.24 21.57 6.94
N TYR A 271 7.94 20.44 6.28
CA TYR A 271 6.67 19.74 6.36
C TYR A 271 6.92 18.25 6.58
N SER A 272 6.08 17.61 7.40
CA SER A 272 6.25 16.20 7.73
C SER A 272 5.21 15.33 7.03
N LEU A 273 5.67 14.24 6.44
CA LEU A 273 4.87 13.22 5.75
C LEU A 273 4.98 11.88 6.48
N SER A 274 3.90 11.11 6.48
CA SER A 274 3.95 9.72 6.92
C SER A 274 4.53 8.83 5.84
N HIS A 275 5.38 7.89 6.25
CA HIS A 275 5.88 6.82 5.39
C HIS A 275 4.86 5.67 5.25
N ILE A 276 3.79 5.65 6.06
CA ILE A 276 2.73 4.61 6.07
C ILE A 276 3.27 3.20 6.38
N SER A 277 4.40 3.08 7.02
CA SER A 277 5.07 1.80 7.30
C SER A 277 5.29 1.51 8.77
N TYR A 278 4.72 2.32 9.66
CA TYR A 278 4.93 2.23 11.11
C TYR A 278 3.60 2.21 11.89
N GLY A 279 3.62 1.72 13.13
CA GLY A 279 2.45 1.64 14.00
C GLY A 279 1.57 0.41 13.74
N ASP A 280 0.31 0.46 14.16
CA ASP A 280 -0.60 -0.66 14.08
C ASP A 280 -1.11 -0.93 12.65
N TYR A 281 -1.41 -2.19 12.38
CA TYR A 281 -2.04 -2.60 11.13
C TYR A 281 -3.55 -2.36 11.18
N SER A 282 -4.08 -1.67 10.18
CA SER A 282 -5.53 -1.52 10.03
C SER A 282 -5.94 -1.41 8.55
N ALA A 283 -7.18 -1.76 8.25
CA ALA A 283 -7.72 -1.62 6.90
C ALA A 283 -7.83 -0.16 6.45
N GLY A 284 -8.04 0.78 7.37
CA GLY A 284 -8.18 2.22 7.09
C GLY A 284 -6.88 2.99 7.02
N LYS A 285 -5.79 2.43 7.60
CA LYS A 285 -4.52 3.14 7.79
C LYS A 285 -4.01 3.86 6.54
N TYR A 286 -4.01 3.17 5.41
CA TYR A 286 -3.51 3.76 4.17
C TYR A 286 -4.30 5.00 3.74
N GLU A 287 -5.63 4.94 3.77
CA GLU A 287 -6.47 6.09 3.38
C GLU A 287 -6.29 7.26 4.34
N GLU A 288 -6.24 7.00 5.63
CA GLU A 288 -6.08 8.03 6.68
C GLU A 288 -4.74 8.74 6.59
N GLU A 289 -3.65 7.99 6.47
CA GLU A 289 -2.31 8.58 6.40
C GLU A 289 -2.04 9.23 5.04
N MET A 290 -2.54 8.65 3.96
CA MET A 290 -2.45 9.27 2.65
C MET A 290 -3.24 10.57 2.58
N ALA A 291 -4.43 10.65 3.18
CA ALA A 291 -5.18 11.90 3.27
C ALA A 291 -4.36 12.99 3.98
N ARG A 292 -3.71 12.65 5.11
CA ARG A 292 -2.80 13.60 5.81
C ARG A 292 -1.61 14.02 4.94
N ASN A 293 -1.00 13.07 4.23
CA ASN A 293 0.10 13.37 3.31
C ASN A 293 -0.34 14.34 2.20
N LEU A 294 -1.49 14.07 1.59
CA LEU A 294 -2.06 14.95 0.55
C LEU A 294 -2.35 16.36 1.08
N ASP A 295 -2.94 16.47 2.28
CA ASP A 295 -3.18 17.76 2.93
C ASP A 295 -1.88 18.53 3.18
N THR A 296 -0.84 17.83 3.61
CA THR A 296 0.49 18.42 3.85
C THR A 296 1.12 18.92 2.56
N VAL A 297 1.07 18.13 1.48
CA VAL A 297 1.60 18.56 0.16
C VAL A 297 0.83 19.75 -0.39
N VAL A 298 -0.51 19.75 -0.30
CA VAL A 298 -1.35 20.89 -0.72
C VAL A 298 -0.98 22.15 0.05
N ARG A 299 -0.86 22.05 1.37
CA ARG A 299 -0.47 23.18 2.23
C ARG A 299 0.94 23.69 1.87
N ALA A 300 1.91 22.81 1.67
CA ALA A 300 3.27 23.17 1.28
C ALA A 300 3.28 23.97 -0.05
N ILE A 301 2.48 23.54 -1.03
CA ILE A 301 2.36 24.22 -2.33
C ILE A 301 1.70 25.61 -2.14
N GLN A 302 0.60 25.70 -1.40
CA GLN A 302 -0.12 26.94 -1.18
C GLN A 302 0.70 27.98 -0.41
N GLU A 303 1.48 27.54 0.57
CA GLU A 303 2.27 28.43 1.43
C GLU A 303 3.64 28.80 0.83
N SER A 304 4.14 28.07 -0.16
CA SER A 304 5.50 28.25 -0.70
C SER A 304 5.52 28.62 -2.18
N GLY A 305 4.41 28.49 -2.88
CA GLY A 305 4.23 28.91 -4.28
C GLY A 305 3.74 30.36 -4.45
N ALA A 306 3.63 31.12 -3.36
CA ALA A 306 3.21 32.51 -3.40
C ALA A 306 4.39 33.48 -3.44
#